data_6cca2df7c905d586579225e3ae1c8838
#
_entry.id   6cca2df7c905d586579225e3ae1c8838
#
_cell.length_a   1.000
_cell.length_b   1.000
_cell.length_c   1.000
_cell.angle_alpha   90.00
_cell.angle_beta   90.00
_cell.angle_gamma   90.00
#
_symmetry.space_group_name_H-M   'P 1'
#
loop_
_entity.id
_entity.type
_entity.pdbx_description
1 polymer ?
#
loop_
_entity_poly.entity_id
_entity_poly.type
_entity_poly.pdbx_seq_one_letter_code
_entity_poly.pdbx_strand_id
1 'polypeptide(L)'
;MSAFDDAIAAPVEKDTVADLRVLDSKKRGAEARAADEVAKAVLLGRFRHNPGLGWLEWEGRRWDGGEVATDRVHETVRQFVDEVERNYRAEVAEQAATGALIVDEIEQQVPKERRTKDDGKPMKPGDVVQAFGTKEQKAAFDKAADAAQAANTQAEIWLNLLTAGHVASVAKLCRGMDGILTRAAEFDAHPDLLNCRNGVVDLRTGQLQPHDPELLITKLAGAAYDPTARSQLWDQALSAVHPDALEWFQIRMGQSITGHTPDDDAIVVSVGGGENGKTGVTVGIMRACGTYGRLISHRILIAHPGQHPTELMDLRGLRFALMEETPEEGRLNTHQLKMTIGTPQITARKMRHDDITFDTTHTLLVNTNHQPIVDATDHGTWRRLKALPWPYTFLPPGVTPTKENERVGDRTLKPRLDTDEGVAAAALAWLVNGAVKWYAAGRISPADPAPVVEATALWRRVSDVGLRFAQENLIADPDRYITADVLRAQFNATLEAQGKHTWSAQTINERFSASLLAAGIPVKGTPKKPTKILDHHRESQPDPEPPPNGVPRPSSVRHLDSPAAAEKTAAKKTARVWMGVRFLTRAEKRQRDADPDRTLHAVAGE
;
A
#
# COMPACT_ATOMS: atom_id res chain seq x y z
N MET A 1 -1.29 3.06 -33.52
CA MET A 1 -1.70 1.81 -34.19
C MET A 1 -0.46 0.93 -34.16
N SER A 2 -0.37 0.07 -33.21
CA SER A 2 0.81 -0.74 -32.90
C SER A 2 0.44 -2.23 -33.06
N ALA A 3 1.44 -3.09 -33.09
CA ALA A 3 1.35 -4.54 -33.13
C ALA A 3 0.31 -5.19 -32.18
N PHE A 4 -0.37 -4.39 -31.37
CA PHE A 4 -1.42 -4.77 -30.44
C PHE A 4 -2.79 -4.97 -31.12
N ASP A 5 -3.08 -4.21 -32.18
CA ASP A 5 -4.33 -4.38 -32.94
C ASP A 5 -4.28 -5.67 -33.78
N ASP A 6 -3.07 -6.11 -34.18
CA ASP A 6 -2.87 -7.34 -34.94
C ASP A 6 -2.99 -8.62 -34.09
N ALA A 7 -2.70 -8.54 -32.78
CA ALA A 7 -2.88 -9.68 -31.85
C ALA A 7 -4.35 -9.92 -31.45
N ILE A 8 -5.20 -8.88 -31.54
CA ILE A 8 -6.65 -8.99 -31.30
C ILE A 8 -7.37 -9.55 -32.55
N ALA A 9 -6.75 -9.42 -33.72
CA ALA A 9 -7.31 -9.78 -35.00
C ALA A 9 -6.73 -11.06 -35.62
N ALA A 10 -5.96 -11.88 -34.87
CA ALA A 10 -5.54 -13.17 -35.39
C ALA A 10 -6.79 -14.04 -35.60
N PRO A 11 -7.14 -14.39 -36.86
CA PRO A 11 -8.24 -15.30 -37.10
C PRO A 11 -7.85 -16.66 -36.52
N VAL A 12 -8.70 -17.19 -35.64
CA VAL A 12 -8.61 -18.58 -35.21
C VAL A 12 -8.51 -19.42 -36.49
N GLU A 13 -7.44 -20.19 -36.64
CA GLU A 13 -7.25 -21.06 -37.82
C GLU A 13 -8.50 -21.89 -38.04
N LYS A 14 -9.04 -21.86 -39.24
CA LYS A 14 -10.33 -22.48 -39.58
C LYS A 14 -10.45 -23.97 -39.24
N ASP A 15 -9.32 -24.68 -39.12
CA ASP A 15 -9.30 -26.13 -38.89
C ASP A 15 -9.47 -26.53 -37.42
N THR A 16 -9.21 -25.64 -36.46
CA THR A 16 -9.40 -25.91 -35.01
C THR A 16 -10.84 -25.68 -34.53
N VAL A 17 -11.63 -24.98 -35.30
CA VAL A 17 -12.98 -24.54 -34.95
C VAL A 17 -14.07 -25.53 -35.34
N ALA A 18 -13.83 -26.42 -36.30
CA ALA A 18 -14.85 -27.31 -36.89
C ALA A 18 -15.16 -28.55 -36.03
N ASP A 19 -14.19 -29.11 -35.30
CA ASP A 19 -14.36 -30.44 -34.65
C ASP A 19 -14.95 -30.42 -33.23
N LEU A 20 -15.10 -29.27 -32.58
CA LEU A 20 -15.37 -29.20 -31.14
C LEU A 20 -16.79 -28.77 -30.75
N ARG A 21 -17.79 -28.71 -31.67
CA ARG A 21 -18.95 -27.81 -31.48
C ARG A 21 -20.33 -28.42 -31.56
N VAL A 22 -20.44 -29.72 -31.51
CA VAL A 22 -21.75 -30.37 -31.51
C VAL A 22 -22.36 -30.32 -30.10
N LEU A 23 -23.31 -29.42 -29.91
CA LEU A 23 -24.12 -29.37 -28.69
C LEU A 23 -25.35 -30.26 -28.85
N ASP A 24 -25.55 -31.20 -27.92
CA ASP A 24 -26.76 -32.04 -27.89
C ASP A 24 -27.94 -31.28 -27.28
N SER A 25 -28.88 -30.88 -28.12
CA SER A 25 -30.07 -30.11 -27.73
C SER A 25 -31.03 -30.83 -26.79
N LYS A 26 -30.95 -32.18 -26.74
CA LYS A 26 -31.85 -33.00 -25.93
C LYS A 26 -31.37 -33.22 -24.49
N LYS A 27 -30.14 -32.81 -24.16
CA LYS A 27 -29.57 -32.95 -22.82
C LYS A 27 -29.50 -31.56 -22.13
N ARG A 28 -29.98 -31.53 -20.88
CA ARG A 28 -29.80 -30.38 -19.98
C ARG A 28 -28.30 -30.07 -19.88
N GLY A 29 -27.90 -28.83 -20.20
CA GLY A 29 -26.52 -28.40 -20.03
C GLY A 29 -25.85 -27.77 -21.29
N ALA A 30 -26.61 -27.28 -22.25
CA ALA A 30 -26.06 -26.57 -23.40
C ALA A 30 -25.12 -25.41 -22.99
N GLU A 31 -25.50 -24.63 -21.98
CA GLU A 31 -24.66 -23.56 -21.42
C GLU A 31 -23.35 -24.08 -20.82
N ALA A 32 -23.37 -25.22 -20.10
CA ALA A 32 -22.16 -25.78 -19.50
C ALA A 32 -21.16 -26.27 -20.55
N ARG A 33 -21.66 -26.90 -21.62
CA ARG A 33 -20.81 -27.34 -22.74
C ARG A 33 -20.30 -26.15 -23.56
N ALA A 34 -21.18 -25.18 -23.81
CA ALA A 34 -20.75 -23.92 -24.44
C ALA A 34 -19.68 -23.21 -23.61
N ALA A 35 -19.79 -23.25 -22.27
CA ALA A 35 -18.76 -22.70 -21.40
C ALA A 35 -17.41 -23.40 -21.54
N ASP A 36 -17.40 -24.74 -21.65
CA ASP A 36 -16.16 -25.50 -21.89
C ASP A 36 -15.50 -25.10 -23.23
N GLU A 37 -16.31 -24.95 -24.30
CA GLU A 37 -15.81 -24.53 -25.62
C GLU A 37 -15.30 -23.09 -25.61
N VAL A 38 -16.08 -22.16 -25.05
CA VAL A 38 -15.70 -20.74 -24.89
C VAL A 38 -14.42 -20.61 -24.08
N ALA A 39 -14.33 -21.31 -22.94
CA ALA A 39 -13.15 -21.23 -22.08
C ALA A 39 -11.89 -21.62 -22.81
N LYS A 40 -11.93 -22.77 -23.51
CA LYS A 40 -10.77 -23.30 -24.26
C LYS A 40 -10.40 -22.44 -25.47
N ALA A 41 -11.40 -21.97 -26.20
CA ALA A 41 -11.16 -21.28 -27.46
C ALA A 41 -10.72 -19.82 -27.28
N VAL A 42 -11.28 -19.08 -26.29
CA VAL A 42 -11.13 -17.62 -26.25
C VAL A 42 -10.84 -17.02 -24.87
N LEU A 43 -11.01 -17.78 -23.77
CA LEU A 43 -10.77 -17.20 -22.45
C LEU A 43 -9.43 -17.61 -21.82
N LEU A 44 -9.00 -18.87 -22.00
CA LEU A 44 -7.72 -19.35 -21.46
C LEU A 44 -6.53 -18.55 -22.00
N GLY A 45 -5.62 -18.18 -21.08
CA GLY A 45 -4.46 -17.35 -21.38
C GLY A 45 -4.75 -15.85 -21.50
N ARG A 46 -6.01 -15.47 -21.75
CA ARG A 46 -6.44 -14.07 -21.87
C ARG A 46 -7.17 -13.56 -20.64
N PHE A 47 -7.96 -14.40 -19.98
CA PHE A 47 -8.75 -14.02 -18.81
C PHE A 47 -8.47 -14.91 -17.62
N ARG A 48 -8.52 -14.32 -16.42
CA ARG A 48 -8.50 -14.98 -15.11
C ARG A 48 -9.69 -14.51 -14.30
N HIS A 49 -10.14 -15.32 -13.37
CA HIS A 49 -11.18 -14.93 -12.42
C HIS A 49 -10.75 -15.19 -10.99
N ASN A 50 -10.95 -14.20 -10.13
CA ASN A 50 -10.76 -14.32 -8.68
C ASN A 50 -12.03 -13.88 -7.95
N PRO A 51 -12.54 -14.63 -6.94
CA PRO A 51 -13.75 -14.27 -6.22
C PRO A 51 -13.73 -12.87 -5.58
N GLY A 52 -12.55 -12.39 -5.16
CA GLY A 52 -12.39 -11.07 -4.52
C GLY A 52 -12.03 -9.93 -5.46
N LEU A 53 -11.46 -10.23 -6.64
CA LEU A 53 -11.04 -9.24 -7.64
C LEU A 53 -11.98 -9.19 -8.86
N GLY A 54 -12.82 -10.22 -9.05
CA GLY A 54 -13.66 -10.38 -10.23
C GLY A 54 -12.88 -10.94 -11.43
N TRP A 55 -13.32 -10.58 -12.62
CA TRP A 55 -12.61 -10.90 -13.86
C TRP A 55 -11.39 -9.99 -14.06
N LEU A 56 -10.31 -10.57 -14.58
CA LEU A 56 -9.10 -9.87 -14.98
C LEU A 56 -8.75 -10.28 -16.41
N GLU A 57 -8.29 -9.31 -17.20
CA GLU A 57 -7.81 -9.50 -18.56
C GLU A 57 -6.31 -9.22 -18.64
N TRP A 58 -5.57 -10.04 -19.37
CA TRP A 58 -4.17 -9.78 -19.70
C TRP A 58 -4.09 -8.72 -20.81
N GLU A 59 -3.58 -7.51 -20.46
CA GLU A 59 -3.43 -6.40 -21.40
C GLU A 59 -2.03 -6.34 -22.08
N GLY A 60 -1.27 -7.45 -22.01
CA GLY A 60 0.09 -7.53 -22.55
C GLY A 60 1.18 -7.09 -21.58
N ARG A 61 0.83 -6.48 -20.44
CA ARG A 61 1.77 -6.00 -19.43
C ARG A 61 1.39 -6.40 -18.01
N ARG A 62 0.12 -6.45 -17.71
CA ARG A 62 -0.43 -6.82 -16.40
C ARG A 62 -1.80 -7.44 -16.56
N TRP A 63 -2.27 -8.06 -15.50
CA TRP A 63 -3.67 -8.46 -15.37
C TRP A 63 -4.49 -7.26 -14.86
N ASP A 64 -5.34 -6.72 -15.72
CA ASP A 64 -6.21 -5.60 -15.40
C ASP A 64 -7.62 -6.09 -15.08
N GLY A 65 -8.20 -5.60 -13.98
CA GLY A 65 -9.48 -6.06 -13.44
C GLY A 65 -10.54 -4.97 -13.39
N GLY A 66 -11.72 -5.35 -12.89
CA GLY A 66 -12.82 -4.43 -12.67
C GLY A 66 -14.00 -4.63 -13.63
N GLU A 67 -14.89 -3.64 -13.70
CA GLU A 67 -16.11 -3.70 -14.52
C GLU A 67 -15.76 -3.87 -16.00
N VAL A 68 -14.75 -3.18 -16.50
CA VAL A 68 -14.32 -3.25 -17.90
C VAL A 68 -13.91 -4.67 -18.29
N ALA A 69 -13.14 -5.38 -17.46
CA ALA A 69 -12.75 -6.76 -17.73
C ALA A 69 -13.98 -7.70 -17.74
N THR A 70 -14.96 -7.45 -16.88
CA THR A 70 -16.22 -8.21 -16.85
C THR A 70 -17.01 -8.01 -18.15
N ASP A 71 -17.13 -6.78 -18.61
CA ASP A 71 -17.85 -6.45 -19.85
C ASP A 71 -17.14 -7.07 -21.07
N ARG A 72 -15.80 -7.04 -21.08
CA ARG A 72 -15.00 -7.67 -22.14
C ARG A 72 -15.15 -9.19 -22.19
N VAL A 73 -15.24 -9.86 -21.05
CA VAL A 73 -15.54 -11.29 -21.02
C VAL A 73 -16.91 -11.56 -21.64
N HIS A 74 -17.94 -10.81 -21.25
CA HIS A 74 -19.27 -10.97 -21.82
C HIS A 74 -19.29 -10.73 -23.34
N GLU A 75 -18.61 -9.71 -23.81
CA GLU A 75 -18.50 -9.41 -25.23
C GLU A 75 -17.70 -10.49 -25.98
N THR A 76 -16.61 -11.00 -25.40
CA THR A 76 -15.83 -12.11 -25.96
C THR A 76 -16.67 -13.38 -26.10
N VAL A 77 -17.45 -13.72 -25.06
CA VAL A 77 -18.40 -14.84 -25.10
C VAL A 77 -19.44 -14.63 -26.21
N ARG A 78 -20.05 -13.43 -26.27
CA ARG A 78 -21.06 -13.10 -27.29
C ARG A 78 -20.50 -13.23 -28.71
N GLN A 79 -19.31 -12.69 -28.96
CA GLN A 79 -18.64 -12.74 -30.26
C GLN A 79 -18.35 -14.17 -30.69
N PHE A 80 -17.85 -15.00 -29.78
CA PHE A 80 -17.58 -16.41 -30.07
C PHE A 80 -18.86 -17.17 -30.42
N VAL A 81 -19.92 -17.00 -29.63
CA VAL A 81 -21.24 -17.65 -29.88
C VAL A 81 -21.81 -17.22 -31.22
N ASP A 82 -21.76 -15.92 -31.54
CA ASP A 82 -22.21 -15.35 -32.81
C ASP A 82 -21.40 -15.88 -34.00
N GLU A 83 -20.10 -16.03 -33.87
CA GLU A 83 -19.22 -16.58 -34.87
C GLU A 83 -19.56 -18.05 -35.16
N VAL A 84 -19.73 -18.86 -34.11
CA VAL A 84 -20.09 -20.28 -34.25
C VAL A 84 -21.45 -20.44 -34.88
N GLU A 85 -22.44 -19.65 -34.52
CA GLU A 85 -23.78 -19.64 -35.16
C GLU A 85 -23.67 -19.33 -36.65
N ARG A 86 -22.94 -18.27 -37.02
CA ARG A 86 -22.73 -17.90 -38.41
C ARG A 86 -22.03 -18.99 -39.24
N ASN A 87 -21.06 -19.68 -38.63
CA ASN A 87 -20.37 -20.79 -39.32
C ASN A 87 -21.33 -21.94 -39.64
N TYR A 88 -22.22 -22.31 -38.69
CA TYR A 88 -23.24 -23.31 -38.95
C TYR A 88 -24.28 -22.85 -40.00
N ARG A 89 -24.67 -21.54 -40.02
CA ARG A 89 -25.53 -21.01 -41.09
C ARG A 89 -24.85 -21.08 -42.48
N ALA A 90 -23.56 -20.81 -42.52
CA ALA A 90 -22.79 -20.96 -43.76
C ALA A 90 -22.75 -22.41 -44.23
N GLU A 91 -22.57 -23.38 -43.33
CA GLU A 91 -22.61 -24.80 -43.62
C GLU A 91 -24.00 -25.23 -44.15
N VAL A 92 -25.08 -24.74 -43.53
CA VAL A 92 -26.45 -24.97 -44.05
C VAL A 92 -26.58 -24.48 -45.50
N ALA A 93 -26.07 -23.28 -45.79
CA ALA A 93 -26.13 -22.72 -47.14
C ALA A 93 -25.29 -23.54 -48.17
N GLU A 94 -24.10 -23.99 -47.76
CA GLU A 94 -23.23 -24.82 -48.59
C GLU A 94 -23.87 -26.18 -48.92
N GLN A 95 -24.40 -26.86 -47.93
CA GLN A 95 -25.06 -28.13 -48.10
C GLN A 95 -26.37 -27.98 -48.94
N ALA A 96 -27.12 -26.91 -48.76
CA ALA A 96 -28.27 -26.58 -49.59
C ALA A 96 -27.88 -26.31 -51.05
N ALA A 97 -26.79 -25.61 -51.28
CA ALA A 97 -26.23 -25.40 -52.65
C ALA A 97 -25.79 -26.70 -53.29
N THR A 98 -25.15 -27.60 -52.55
CA THR A 98 -24.77 -28.95 -53.02
C THR A 98 -26.02 -29.74 -53.42
N GLY A 99 -27.08 -29.73 -52.61
CA GLY A 99 -28.36 -30.35 -52.94
C GLY A 99 -29.00 -29.73 -54.20
N ALA A 100 -28.93 -28.40 -54.37
CA ALA A 100 -29.48 -27.71 -55.53
C ALA A 100 -28.75 -28.10 -56.83
N LEU A 101 -27.41 -28.21 -56.80
CA LEU A 101 -26.63 -28.66 -57.96
C LEU A 101 -27.03 -30.06 -58.44
N ILE A 102 -27.29 -30.99 -57.51
CA ILE A 102 -27.76 -32.35 -57.86
C ILE A 102 -29.15 -32.27 -58.49
N VAL A 103 -30.03 -31.44 -58.01
CA VAL A 103 -31.35 -31.22 -58.58
C VAL A 103 -31.23 -30.65 -59.99
N ASP A 104 -30.41 -29.61 -60.21
CA ASP A 104 -30.17 -28.98 -61.51
C ASP A 104 -29.64 -29.97 -62.58
N GLU A 105 -28.68 -30.82 -62.18
CA GLU A 105 -28.17 -31.88 -63.06
C GLU A 105 -29.27 -32.81 -63.55
N ILE A 106 -30.18 -33.22 -62.64
CA ILE A 106 -31.30 -34.08 -62.95
C ILE A 106 -32.32 -33.33 -63.79
N GLU A 107 -32.56 -32.08 -63.49
CA GLU A 107 -33.52 -31.25 -64.22
C GLU A 107 -33.08 -30.96 -65.67
N GLN A 108 -31.80 -30.89 -65.93
CA GLN A 108 -31.25 -30.79 -67.33
C GLN A 108 -31.47 -32.07 -68.16
N GLN A 109 -31.60 -33.21 -67.51
CA GLN A 109 -31.78 -34.51 -68.19
C GLN A 109 -33.23 -34.96 -68.28
N VAL A 110 -34.13 -34.42 -67.45
CA VAL A 110 -35.54 -34.85 -67.34
C VAL A 110 -36.48 -33.71 -67.85
N PRO A 111 -37.34 -33.96 -68.84
CA PRO A 111 -38.30 -32.98 -69.38
C PRO A 111 -39.23 -32.45 -68.27
N LYS A 112 -39.62 -31.16 -68.39
CA LYS A 112 -40.43 -30.43 -67.36
C LYS A 112 -41.78 -31.11 -67.12
N GLU A 113 -42.38 -31.70 -68.19
CA GLU A 113 -43.65 -32.41 -68.09
C GLU A 113 -43.59 -33.64 -67.19
N ARG A 114 -42.47 -34.32 -67.13
CA ARG A 114 -42.26 -35.47 -66.21
C ARG A 114 -41.97 -35.08 -64.77
N ARG A 115 -41.61 -33.80 -64.52
CA ARG A 115 -41.34 -33.25 -63.20
C ARG A 115 -42.56 -32.52 -62.63
N THR A 116 -43.76 -32.68 -63.21
CA THR A 116 -45.01 -32.11 -62.79
C THR A 116 -45.87 -33.21 -62.16
N LYS A 117 -46.52 -32.94 -61.05
CA LYS A 117 -47.48 -33.83 -60.38
C LYS A 117 -48.81 -33.89 -61.15
N ASP A 118 -49.65 -34.91 -60.86
CA ASP A 118 -50.97 -35.08 -61.48
C ASP A 118 -51.90 -33.90 -61.27
N ASP A 119 -51.67 -33.10 -60.22
CA ASP A 119 -52.41 -31.89 -59.91
C ASP A 119 -51.90 -30.63 -60.67
N GLY A 120 -50.92 -30.82 -61.61
CA GLY A 120 -50.35 -29.76 -62.41
C GLY A 120 -49.26 -28.89 -61.70
N LYS A 121 -48.92 -29.22 -60.44
CA LYS A 121 -47.88 -28.52 -59.72
C LYS A 121 -46.47 -29.12 -59.94
N PRO A 122 -45.41 -28.31 -59.92
CA PRO A 122 -44.06 -28.85 -60.02
C PRO A 122 -43.75 -29.79 -58.83
N MET A 123 -42.98 -30.84 -59.05
CA MET A 123 -42.44 -31.67 -57.97
C MET A 123 -41.50 -30.85 -57.11
N LYS A 124 -41.44 -31.20 -55.81
CA LYS A 124 -40.43 -30.59 -54.91
C LYS A 124 -39.05 -31.14 -55.31
N PRO A 125 -37.95 -30.39 -55.06
CA PRO A 125 -36.57 -30.81 -55.32
C PRO A 125 -36.28 -32.26 -54.87
N GLY A 126 -36.60 -32.61 -53.64
CA GLY A 126 -36.40 -33.95 -53.11
C GLY A 126 -37.18 -35.05 -53.85
N ASP A 127 -38.46 -34.76 -54.26
CA ASP A 127 -39.30 -35.69 -55.03
C ASP A 127 -38.68 -35.93 -56.43
N VAL A 128 -38.09 -34.91 -57.06
CA VAL A 128 -37.38 -35.03 -58.34
C VAL A 128 -36.16 -35.94 -58.25
N VAL A 129 -35.34 -35.73 -57.19
CA VAL A 129 -34.16 -36.57 -56.97
C VAL A 129 -34.57 -38.02 -56.69
N GLN A 130 -35.61 -38.26 -55.85
CA GLN A 130 -36.06 -39.62 -55.56
C GLN A 130 -36.67 -40.32 -56.77
N ALA A 131 -37.36 -39.59 -57.66
CA ALA A 131 -37.98 -40.18 -58.84
C ALA A 131 -37.01 -40.49 -59.98
N PHE A 132 -36.06 -39.57 -60.22
CA PHE A 132 -35.25 -39.58 -61.46
C PHE A 132 -33.73 -39.67 -61.21
N GLY A 133 -33.24 -39.43 -60.00
CA GLY A 133 -31.81 -39.46 -59.68
C GLY A 133 -31.19 -40.88 -59.75
N THR A 134 -29.93 -40.97 -60.08
CA THR A 134 -29.12 -42.17 -59.94
C THR A 134 -28.98 -42.56 -58.46
N LYS A 135 -28.52 -43.77 -58.16
CA LYS A 135 -28.31 -44.22 -56.77
C LYS A 135 -27.30 -43.31 -56.06
N GLU A 136 -26.26 -42.90 -56.75
CA GLU A 136 -25.21 -42.01 -56.26
C GLU A 136 -25.77 -40.61 -55.98
N GLN A 137 -26.58 -40.03 -56.89
CA GLN A 137 -27.21 -38.71 -56.73
C GLN A 137 -28.19 -38.68 -55.57
N LYS A 138 -29.02 -39.76 -55.38
CA LYS A 138 -29.89 -39.90 -54.24
C LYS A 138 -29.13 -39.92 -52.92
N ALA A 139 -28.07 -40.74 -52.85
CA ALA A 139 -27.25 -40.83 -51.64
C ALA A 139 -26.53 -39.51 -51.32
N ALA A 140 -26.03 -38.81 -52.33
CA ALA A 140 -25.38 -37.50 -52.16
C ALA A 140 -26.35 -36.43 -51.73
N PHE A 141 -27.57 -36.40 -52.30
CA PHE A 141 -28.64 -35.46 -51.91
C PHE A 141 -29.11 -35.72 -50.47
N ASP A 142 -29.36 -36.97 -50.10
CA ASP A 142 -29.80 -37.33 -48.72
C ASP A 142 -28.70 -36.94 -47.71
N LYS A 143 -27.45 -37.24 -48.01
CA LYS A 143 -26.30 -36.86 -47.19
C LYS A 143 -26.21 -35.32 -46.99
N ALA A 144 -26.37 -34.54 -48.09
CA ALA A 144 -26.37 -33.07 -47.99
C ALA A 144 -27.57 -32.54 -47.22
N ALA A 145 -28.76 -33.14 -47.40
CA ALA A 145 -29.96 -32.78 -46.64
C ALA A 145 -29.83 -33.08 -45.13
N ASP A 146 -29.28 -34.25 -44.78
CA ASP A 146 -29.01 -34.62 -43.38
C ASP A 146 -27.97 -33.72 -42.75
N ALA A 147 -26.90 -33.40 -43.47
CA ALA A 147 -25.87 -32.46 -43.00
C ALA A 147 -26.43 -31.04 -42.80
N ALA A 148 -27.22 -30.54 -43.74
CA ALA A 148 -27.89 -29.24 -43.59
C ALA A 148 -28.84 -29.21 -42.38
N GLN A 149 -29.60 -30.29 -42.15
CA GLN A 149 -30.49 -30.39 -40.99
C GLN A 149 -29.73 -30.42 -39.67
N ALA A 150 -28.62 -31.16 -39.63
CA ALA A 150 -27.76 -31.23 -38.44
C ALA A 150 -27.12 -29.86 -38.16
N ALA A 151 -26.57 -29.21 -39.17
CA ALA A 151 -25.99 -27.87 -39.07
C ALA A 151 -27.04 -26.83 -38.63
N ASN A 152 -28.26 -26.86 -39.19
CA ASN A 152 -29.34 -25.95 -38.78
C ASN A 152 -29.74 -26.17 -37.31
N THR A 153 -29.78 -27.42 -36.86
CA THR A 153 -30.06 -27.73 -35.44
C THR A 153 -29.00 -27.13 -34.54
N GLN A 154 -27.73 -27.21 -34.91
CA GLN A 154 -26.66 -26.58 -34.15
C GLN A 154 -26.77 -25.05 -34.19
N ALA A 155 -26.99 -24.44 -35.36
CA ALA A 155 -27.18 -23.00 -35.48
C ALA A 155 -28.28 -22.49 -34.54
N GLU A 156 -29.42 -23.17 -34.46
CA GLU A 156 -30.52 -22.78 -33.55
C GLU A 156 -30.12 -22.89 -32.06
N ILE A 157 -29.31 -23.89 -31.68
CA ILE A 157 -28.80 -24.01 -30.30
C ILE A 157 -27.89 -22.83 -29.95
N TRP A 158 -26.93 -22.52 -30.83
CA TRP A 158 -26.01 -21.41 -30.62
C TRP A 158 -26.70 -20.04 -30.66
N LEU A 159 -27.68 -19.86 -31.56
CA LEU A 159 -28.52 -18.66 -31.62
C LEU A 159 -29.25 -18.40 -30.29
N ASN A 160 -29.78 -19.44 -29.66
CA ASN A 160 -30.45 -19.32 -28.36
C ASN A 160 -29.50 -18.86 -27.23
N LEU A 161 -28.19 -19.09 -27.36
CA LEU A 161 -27.18 -18.63 -26.41
C LEU A 161 -26.81 -17.15 -26.54
N LEU A 162 -27.23 -16.46 -27.62
CA LEU A 162 -26.93 -15.03 -27.85
C LEU A 162 -27.74 -14.05 -26.97
N THR A 163 -28.63 -14.53 -26.13
CA THR A 163 -29.34 -13.65 -25.20
C THR A 163 -28.41 -13.20 -24.05
N ALA A 164 -28.59 -11.97 -23.57
CA ALA A 164 -27.78 -11.41 -22.49
C ALA A 164 -27.74 -12.31 -21.23
N GLY A 165 -28.86 -12.99 -20.91
CA GLY A 165 -28.94 -13.91 -19.78
C GLY A 165 -28.06 -15.16 -19.97
N HIS A 166 -28.09 -15.76 -21.15
CA HIS A 166 -27.28 -16.94 -21.45
C HIS A 166 -25.78 -16.62 -21.56
N VAL A 167 -25.42 -15.48 -22.20
CA VAL A 167 -24.04 -14.99 -22.24
C VAL A 167 -23.48 -14.81 -20.83
N ALA A 168 -24.24 -14.18 -19.93
CA ALA A 168 -23.84 -14.01 -18.54
C ALA A 168 -23.74 -15.35 -17.79
N SER A 169 -24.65 -16.31 -18.07
CA SER A 169 -24.63 -17.66 -17.49
C SER A 169 -23.38 -18.45 -17.94
N VAL A 170 -23.05 -18.41 -19.23
CA VAL A 170 -21.85 -19.04 -19.80
C VAL A 170 -20.60 -18.43 -19.15
N ALA A 171 -20.48 -17.10 -19.12
CA ALA A 171 -19.36 -16.42 -18.46
C ALA A 171 -19.25 -16.78 -16.98
N LYS A 172 -20.40 -16.93 -16.29
CA LYS A 172 -20.43 -17.34 -14.87
C LYS A 172 -19.92 -18.79 -14.68
N LEU A 173 -20.28 -19.71 -15.56
CA LEU A 173 -19.82 -21.10 -15.52
C LEU A 173 -18.30 -21.21 -15.76
N CYS A 174 -17.73 -20.36 -16.62
CA CYS A 174 -16.29 -20.35 -16.86
C CYS A 174 -15.45 -19.95 -15.63
N ARG A 175 -16.02 -19.23 -14.65
CA ARG A 175 -15.29 -18.70 -13.48
C ARG A 175 -14.57 -19.76 -12.65
N GLY A 176 -15.11 -20.97 -12.59
CA GLY A 176 -14.58 -22.08 -11.79
C GLY A 176 -13.66 -23.04 -12.54
N MET A 177 -13.37 -22.78 -13.81
CA MET A 177 -12.59 -23.67 -14.64
C MET A 177 -11.09 -23.56 -14.37
N ASP A 178 -10.38 -24.69 -14.53
CA ASP A 178 -8.92 -24.74 -14.43
C ASP A 178 -8.28 -23.78 -15.44
N GLY A 179 -7.25 -23.08 -15.00
CA GLY A 179 -6.59 -22.07 -15.81
C GLY A 179 -7.32 -20.72 -15.89
N ILE A 180 -8.57 -20.63 -15.42
CA ILE A 180 -9.33 -19.37 -15.27
C ILE A 180 -9.43 -18.98 -13.80
N LEU A 181 -9.90 -19.91 -12.93
CA LEU A 181 -9.96 -19.65 -11.50
C LEU A 181 -8.54 -19.50 -10.91
N THR A 182 -8.30 -18.38 -10.26
CA THR A 182 -7.01 -18.05 -9.64
C THR A 182 -7.23 -17.61 -8.21
N ARG A 183 -6.40 -18.06 -7.28
CA ARG A 183 -6.51 -17.67 -5.86
C ARG A 183 -5.97 -16.25 -5.67
N ALA A 184 -6.51 -15.53 -4.69
CA ALA A 184 -6.08 -14.15 -4.40
C ALA A 184 -4.60 -14.05 -4.03
N ALA A 185 -4.05 -15.06 -3.35
CA ALA A 185 -2.65 -15.11 -2.94
C ALA A 185 -1.66 -15.38 -4.09
N GLU A 186 -2.14 -15.78 -5.26
CA GLU A 186 -1.30 -16.00 -6.44
C GLU A 186 -1.03 -14.70 -7.19
N PHE A 187 -1.93 -13.70 -7.06
CA PHE A 187 -1.71 -12.38 -7.65
C PHE A 187 -0.74 -11.54 -6.83
N ASP A 188 0.14 -10.82 -7.54
CA ASP A 188 1.15 -9.93 -6.98
C ASP A 188 2.08 -10.62 -5.95
N ALA A 189 2.26 -11.95 -6.06
CA ALA A 189 2.98 -12.79 -5.10
C ALA A 189 4.52 -12.68 -5.19
N HIS A 190 5.05 -11.82 -6.04
CA HIS A 190 6.49 -11.66 -6.30
C HIS A 190 7.03 -10.37 -5.69
N PRO A 191 7.43 -10.36 -4.41
CA PRO A 191 7.87 -9.13 -3.72
C PRO A 191 9.14 -8.53 -4.29
N ASP A 192 9.99 -9.33 -4.93
CA ASP A 192 11.28 -8.92 -5.50
C ASP A 192 11.18 -8.39 -6.94
N LEU A 193 10.00 -8.50 -7.55
CA LEU A 193 9.78 -8.07 -8.93
C LEU A 193 8.96 -6.78 -8.99
N LEU A 194 9.34 -5.87 -9.88
CA LEU A 194 8.60 -4.64 -10.17
C LEU A 194 8.20 -4.62 -11.64
N ASN A 195 6.91 -4.62 -11.92
CA ASN A 195 6.40 -4.54 -13.27
C ASN A 195 6.41 -3.10 -13.77
N CYS A 196 7.17 -2.83 -14.82
CA CYS A 196 7.34 -1.53 -15.47
C CYS A 196 6.66 -1.51 -16.83
N ARG A 197 6.54 -0.34 -17.49
CA ARG A 197 5.86 -0.24 -18.80
C ARG A 197 6.53 -1.04 -19.92
N ASN A 198 7.81 -1.36 -19.80
CA ASN A 198 8.63 -2.05 -20.81
C ASN A 198 9.13 -3.43 -20.38
N GLY A 199 8.68 -3.97 -19.26
CA GLY A 199 9.08 -5.28 -18.74
C GLY A 199 9.04 -5.35 -17.23
N VAL A 200 9.51 -6.46 -16.68
CA VAL A 200 9.56 -6.73 -15.24
C VAL A 200 11.00 -6.61 -14.76
N VAL A 201 11.24 -5.78 -13.74
CA VAL A 201 12.57 -5.58 -13.15
C VAL A 201 12.72 -6.50 -11.94
N ASP A 202 13.80 -7.27 -11.91
CA ASP A 202 14.27 -7.94 -10.69
C ASP A 202 14.99 -6.90 -9.80
N LEU A 203 14.38 -6.54 -8.69
CA LEU A 203 14.87 -5.51 -7.78
C LEU A 203 16.15 -5.92 -7.02
N ARG A 204 16.49 -7.20 -7.03
CA ARG A 204 17.74 -7.71 -6.45
C ARG A 204 18.97 -7.34 -7.28
N THR A 205 18.77 -7.25 -8.59
CA THR A 205 19.85 -7.07 -9.58
C THR A 205 19.70 -5.82 -10.44
N GLY A 206 18.49 -5.26 -10.54
CA GLY A 206 18.15 -4.18 -11.47
C GLY A 206 18.03 -4.65 -12.92
N GLN A 207 17.93 -5.95 -13.17
CA GLN A 207 17.79 -6.50 -14.53
C GLN A 207 16.34 -6.47 -15.00
N LEU A 208 16.13 -6.01 -16.23
CA LEU A 208 14.83 -5.98 -16.91
C LEU A 208 14.61 -7.29 -17.67
N GLN A 209 13.42 -7.87 -17.50
CA GLN A 209 12.94 -9.07 -18.18
C GLN A 209 11.66 -8.76 -18.95
N PRO A 210 11.29 -9.53 -19.99
CA PRO A 210 10.01 -9.38 -20.67
C PRO A 210 8.82 -9.55 -19.70
N HIS A 211 7.66 -9.00 -20.09
CA HIS A 211 6.41 -9.28 -19.39
C HIS A 211 6.04 -10.75 -19.54
N ASP A 212 5.52 -11.34 -18.46
CA ASP A 212 5.07 -12.73 -18.41
C ASP A 212 3.70 -12.81 -17.71
N PRO A 213 2.64 -13.29 -18.39
CA PRO A 213 1.32 -13.46 -17.80
C PRO A 213 1.30 -14.43 -16.61
N GLU A 214 2.23 -15.41 -16.56
CA GLU A 214 2.28 -16.38 -15.47
C GLU A 214 2.79 -15.79 -14.15
N LEU A 215 3.39 -14.60 -14.16
CA LEU A 215 3.73 -13.86 -12.95
C LEU A 215 2.51 -13.29 -12.22
N LEU A 216 1.33 -13.32 -12.82
CA LEU A 216 0.05 -12.87 -12.27
C LEU A 216 0.11 -11.47 -11.62
N ILE A 217 0.88 -10.55 -12.21
CA ILE A 217 1.04 -9.19 -11.69
C ILE A 217 -0.13 -8.31 -12.14
N THR A 218 -0.78 -7.65 -11.18
CA THR A 218 -1.88 -6.69 -11.44
C THR A 218 -1.41 -5.23 -11.41
N LYS A 219 -0.21 -4.98 -10.90
CA LYS A 219 0.36 -3.65 -10.71
C LYS A 219 1.26 -3.24 -11.87
N LEU A 220 1.41 -1.92 -12.05
CA LEU A 220 2.27 -1.37 -13.09
C LEU A 220 2.92 -0.08 -12.57
N ALA A 221 4.24 0.02 -12.67
CA ALA A 221 4.99 1.24 -12.39
C ALA A 221 4.64 2.34 -13.42
N GLY A 222 4.80 3.58 -13.02
CA GLY A 222 4.35 4.72 -13.81
C GLY A 222 5.23 5.06 -15.03
N ALA A 223 6.38 4.41 -15.18
CA ALA A 223 7.34 4.67 -16.27
C ALA A 223 7.93 3.37 -16.85
N ALA A 224 8.55 3.49 -18.01
CA ALA A 224 9.49 2.50 -18.51
C ALA A 224 10.79 2.56 -17.70
N TYR A 225 11.37 1.40 -17.40
CA TYR A 225 12.63 1.33 -16.68
C TYR A 225 13.82 1.42 -17.63
N ASP A 226 14.70 2.37 -17.35
CA ASP A 226 16.03 2.52 -17.94
C ASP A 226 17.03 2.81 -16.81
N PRO A 227 17.99 1.93 -16.52
CA PRO A 227 18.97 2.14 -15.45
C PRO A 227 19.85 3.38 -15.66
N THR A 228 19.91 3.88 -16.89
CA THR A 228 20.71 5.05 -17.26
C THR A 228 19.90 6.36 -17.27
N ALA A 229 18.58 6.28 -17.06
CA ALA A 229 17.71 7.45 -17.07
C ALA A 229 18.17 8.50 -16.05
N ARG A 230 18.27 9.77 -16.50
CA ARG A 230 18.63 10.93 -15.67
C ARG A 230 17.72 12.10 -16.04
N SER A 231 17.47 12.96 -15.07
CA SER A 231 16.69 14.18 -15.27
C SER A 231 17.21 15.29 -14.36
N GLN A 232 17.58 16.41 -14.96
CA GLN A 232 17.98 17.59 -14.18
C GLN A 232 16.87 18.09 -13.24
N LEU A 233 15.59 17.94 -13.64
CA LEU A 233 14.46 18.29 -12.80
C LEU A 233 14.37 17.38 -11.57
N TRP A 234 14.65 16.10 -11.74
CA TRP A 234 14.68 15.15 -10.64
C TRP A 234 15.85 15.44 -9.69
N ASP A 235 17.03 15.70 -10.22
CA ASP A 235 18.20 16.09 -9.42
C ASP A 235 17.95 17.39 -8.66
N GLN A 236 17.30 18.38 -9.31
CA GLN A 236 16.87 19.61 -8.65
C GLN A 236 15.87 19.35 -7.52
N ALA A 237 14.90 18.46 -7.71
CA ALA A 237 13.97 18.07 -6.64
C ALA A 237 14.71 17.41 -5.47
N LEU A 238 15.62 16.48 -5.74
CA LEU A 238 16.41 15.77 -4.73
C LEU A 238 17.33 16.69 -3.94
N SER A 239 17.74 17.84 -4.50
CA SER A 239 18.56 18.85 -3.78
C SER A 239 17.85 19.47 -2.57
N ALA A 240 16.54 19.23 -2.42
CA ALA A 240 15.76 19.64 -1.26
C ALA A 240 15.98 18.72 -0.04
N VAL A 241 16.45 17.49 -0.25
CA VAL A 241 16.79 16.55 0.82
C VAL A 241 18.13 16.95 1.44
N HIS A 242 18.27 16.76 2.76
CA HIS A 242 19.55 17.01 3.43
C HIS A 242 20.65 16.14 2.79
N PRO A 243 21.81 16.69 2.41
CA PRO A 243 22.86 15.96 1.69
C PRO A 243 23.29 14.66 2.39
N ASP A 244 23.53 14.71 3.71
CA ASP A 244 23.95 13.56 4.51
C ASP A 244 22.85 12.49 4.67
N ALA A 245 21.59 12.83 4.36
CA ALA A 245 20.47 11.90 4.42
C ALA A 245 20.04 11.39 3.03
N LEU A 246 20.60 11.89 1.94
CA LEU A 246 20.12 11.60 0.58
C LEU A 246 20.28 10.11 0.21
N GLU A 247 21.44 9.51 0.50
CA GLU A 247 21.65 8.07 0.22
C GLU A 247 20.80 7.19 1.11
N TRP A 248 20.70 7.53 2.40
CA TRP A 248 19.80 6.85 3.33
C TRP A 248 18.36 6.90 2.83
N PHE A 249 17.90 8.06 2.38
CA PHE A 249 16.55 8.24 1.83
C PHE A 249 16.36 7.45 0.54
N GLN A 250 17.37 7.40 -0.35
CA GLN A 250 17.33 6.58 -1.55
C GLN A 250 17.12 5.10 -1.22
N ILE A 251 17.88 4.55 -0.28
CA ILE A 251 17.80 3.14 0.09
C ILE A 251 16.43 2.84 0.72
N ARG A 252 15.91 3.73 1.61
CA ARG A 252 14.58 3.59 2.21
C ARG A 252 13.46 3.65 1.17
N MET A 253 13.55 4.57 0.21
CA MET A 253 12.54 4.67 -0.86
C MET A 253 12.69 3.52 -1.86
N GLY A 254 13.91 3.04 -2.12
CA GLY A 254 14.14 1.83 -2.89
C GLY A 254 13.55 0.59 -2.22
N GLN A 255 13.71 0.42 -0.93
CA GLN A 255 13.05 -0.65 -0.17
C GLN A 255 11.52 -0.54 -0.30
N SER A 256 10.95 0.67 -0.29
CA SER A 256 9.51 0.90 -0.35
C SER A 256 8.84 0.50 -1.68
N ILE A 257 9.60 0.26 -2.75
CA ILE A 257 9.05 -0.29 -3.99
C ILE A 257 9.12 -1.82 -4.06
N THR A 258 9.69 -2.47 -3.06
CA THR A 258 9.64 -3.93 -2.91
C THR A 258 8.33 -4.36 -2.25
N GLY A 259 8.00 -5.64 -2.30
CA GLY A 259 6.88 -6.21 -1.54
C GLY A 259 7.24 -6.62 -0.12
N HIS A 260 8.39 -6.18 0.40
CA HIS A 260 8.86 -6.47 1.75
C HIS A 260 8.70 -5.25 2.65
N THR A 261 8.31 -5.48 3.90
CA THR A 261 8.35 -4.45 4.94
C THR A 261 9.79 -4.21 5.39
N PRO A 262 10.14 -3.00 5.89
CA PRO A 262 11.46 -2.74 6.44
C PRO A 262 11.72 -3.60 7.70
N ASP A 263 12.95 -4.10 7.85
CA ASP A 263 13.38 -4.99 8.95
C ASP A 263 13.30 -4.32 10.34
N ASP A 264 13.39 -3.00 10.39
CA ASP A 264 13.29 -2.21 11.62
C ASP A 264 11.86 -1.75 11.97
N ASP A 265 10.85 -2.15 11.18
CA ASP A 265 9.45 -1.71 11.30
C ASP A 265 9.32 -0.17 11.34
N ALA A 266 10.18 0.59 10.69
CA ALA A 266 10.16 2.04 10.80
C ALA A 266 9.40 2.73 9.66
N ILE A 267 8.76 3.86 10.01
CA ILE A 267 8.22 4.81 9.04
C ILE A 267 9.12 6.04 8.97
N VAL A 268 9.21 6.63 7.80
CA VAL A 268 9.87 7.90 7.59
C VAL A 268 8.85 9.02 7.70
N VAL A 269 9.11 9.98 8.58
CA VAL A 269 8.30 11.18 8.75
C VAL A 269 9.10 12.37 8.25
N SER A 270 8.77 12.86 7.06
CA SER A 270 9.38 14.04 6.44
C SER A 270 8.85 15.31 7.10
N VAL A 271 9.72 16.03 7.78
CA VAL A 271 9.36 17.18 8.61
C VAL A 271 9.98 18.45 8.06
N GLY A 272 9.21 19.53 8.00
CA GLY A 272 9.69 20.84 7.63
C GLY A 272 8.54 21.83 7.44
N GLY A 273 8.82 23.11 7.54
CA GLY A 273 7.86 24.19 7.26
C GLY A 273 7.34 24.14 5.81
N GLY A 274 6.43 24.99 5.43
CA GLY A 274 6.01 25.10 4.03
C GLY A 274 7.18 25.45 3.09
N GLU A 275 7.00 25.24 1.78
CA GLU A 275 7.94 25.64 0.71
C GLU A 275 9.34 25.01 0.81
N ASN A 276 9.45 23.78 1.27
CA ASN A 276 10.71 23.06 1.48
C ASN A 276 10.99 21.92 0.50
N GLY A 277 10.19 21.77 -0.55
CA GLY A 277 10.41 20.80 -1.63
C GLY A 277 9.91 19.38 -1.37
N LYS A 278 9.39 19.02 -0.18
CA LYS A 278 8.86 17.68 0.15
C LYS A 278 7.92 17.16 -0.93
N THR A 279 6.86 17.92 -1.22
CA THR A 279 5.83 17.53 -2.18
C THR A 279 6.40 17.31 -3.59
N GLY A 280 7.42 18.08 -4.01
CA GLY A 280 8.07 17.87 -5.31
C GLY A 280 8.68 16.50 -5.44
N VAL A 281 9.47 16.09 -4.45
CA VAL A 281 10.11 14.77 -4.44
C VAL A 281 9.07 13.65 -4.37
N THR A 282 8.06 13.77 -3.50
CA THR A 282 7.04 12.72 -3.36
C THR A 282 6.14 12.59 -4.57
N VAL A 283 5.86 13.67 -5.32
CA VAL A 283 5.18 13.61 -6.61
C VAL A 283 5.98 12.75 -7.61
N GLY A 284 7.29 12.98 -7.74
CA GLY A 284 8.15 12.16 -8.60
C GLY A 284 8.17 10.69 -8.20
N ILE A 285 8.28 10.39 -6.90
CA ILE A 285 8.23 9.01 -6.38
C ILE A 285 6.87 8.36 -6.67
N MET A 286 5.76 9.02 -6.34
CA MET A 286 4.42 8.50 -6.58
C MET A 286 4.18 8.21 -8.06
N ARG A 287 4.62 9.10 -8.93
CA ARG A 287 4.52 8.92 -10.37
C ARG A 287 5.33 7.72 -10.86
N ALA A 288 6.57 7.56 -10.37
CA ALA A 288 7.39 6.40 -10.68
C ALA A 288 6.78 5.09 -10.17
N CYS A 289 6.19 5.09 -8.97
CA CYS A 289 5.52 3.94 -8.39
C CYS A 289 4.27 3.50 -9.16
N GLY A 290 3.57 4.42 -9.83
CA GLY A 290 2.32 4.11 -10.53
C GLY A 290 1.30 3.45 -9.61
N THR A 291 0.76 2.29 -10.01
CA THR A 291 -0.25 1.57 -9.20
C THR A 291 0.31 0.85 -7.97
N TYR A 292 1.63 0.80 -7.79
CA TYR A 292 2.26 0.31 -6.56
C TYR A 292 2.22 1.34 -5.43
N GLY A 293 2.01 2.63 -5.75
CA GLY A 293 1.92 3.73 -4.80
C GLY A 293 0.50 4.26 -4.66
N ARG A 294 0.15 4.76 -3.46
CA ARG A 294 -1.13 5.45 -3.21
C ARG A 294 -0.99 6.49 -2.12
N LEU A 295 -1.73 7.58 -2.28
CA LEU A 295 -2.01 8.52 -1.19
C LEU A 295 -3.05 7.89 -0.26
N ILE A 296 -2.74 7.85 1.04
CA ILE A 296 -3.58 7.25 2.08
C ILE A 296 -4.04 8.30 3.09
N SER A 297 -5.15 8.03 3.75
CA SER A 297 -5.71 8.93 4.77
C SER A 297 -4.84 8.96 6.05
N HIS A 298 -4.64 10.15 6.61
CA HIS A 298 -4.00 10.32 7.92
C HIS A 298 -4.73 9.59 9.06
N ARG A 299 -6.02 9.28 8.88
CA ARG A 299 -6.82 8.51 9.86
C ARG A 299 -6.27 7.13 10.13
N ILE A 300 -5.43 6.56 9.26
CA ILE A 300 -4.77 5.28 9.49
C ILE A 300 -3.84 5.35 10.71
N LEU A 301 -3.18 6.49 10.95
CA LEU A 301 -2.23 6.65 12.06
C LEU A 301 -2.70 7.62 13.16
N ILE A 302 -3.58 8.55 12.84
CA ILE A 302 -4.04 9.57 13.78
C ILE A 302 -5.33 9.11 14.45
N ALA A 303 -5.36 9.16 15.79
CA ALA A 303 -6.50 8.69 16.58
C ALA A 303 -7.75 9.55 16.34
N HIS A 304 -8.86 8.88 16.02
CA HIS A 304 -10.20 9.47 15.99
C HIS A 304 -11.19 8.60 16.77
N PRO A 305 -12.05 9.17 17.62
CA PRO A 305 -13.09 8.42 18.31
C PRO A 305 -14.10 7.80 17.31
N GLY A 306 -14.47 6.53 17.52
CA GLY A 306 -15.52 5.87 16.74
C GLY A 306 -15.14 5.40 15.34
N GLN A 307 -13.87 5.30 15.04
CA GLN A 307 -13.36 4.90 13.71
C GLN A 307 -13.55 3.41 13.44
N HIS A 308 -14.05 3.09 12.24
CA HIS A 308 -14.03 1.73 11.70
C HIS A 308 -12.76 1.50 10.88
N PRO A 309 -12.19 0.29 10.85
CA PRO A 309 -10.91 0.01 10.17
C PRO A 309 -11.04 -0.11 8.63
N THR A 310 -11.99 0.60 8.02
CA THR A 310 -12.23 0.56 6.57
C THR A 310 -11.07 1.14 5.77
N GLU A 311 -10.40 2.16 6.31
CA GLU A 311 -9.24 2.81 5.69
C GLU A 311 -8.03 1.88 5.56
N LEU A 312 -7.92 0.86 6.40
CA LEU A 312 -6.85 -0.15 6.30
C LEU A 312 -6.93 -0.97 5.00
N MET A 313 -8.12 -1.06 4.39
CA MET A 313 -8.27 -1.73 3.09
C MET A 313 -7.52 -1.02 1.96
N ASP A 314 -7.22 0.27 2.10
CA ASP A 314 -6.43 1.02 1.13
C ASP A 314 -4.96 0.57 1.09
N LEU A 315 -4.49 -0.12 2.13
CA LEU A 315 -3.12 -0.65 2.20
C LEU A 315 -2.95 -1.99 1.47
N ARG A 316 -4.06 -2.66 1.13
CA ARG A 316 -4.00 -3.99 0.50
C ARG A 316 -3.26 -3.94 -0.84
N GLY A 317 -2.17 -4.72 -0.94
CA GLY A 317 -1.35 -4.85 -2.15
C GLY A 317 -0.59 -3.58 -2.55
N LEU A 318 -0.50 -2.57 -1.65
CA LEU A 318 0.40 -1.44 -1.84
C LEU A 318 1.83 -1.81 -1.45
N ARG A 319 2.79 -1.12 -2.08
CA ARG A 319 4.20 -1.12 -1.69
C ARG A 319 4.61 0.23 -1.10
N PHE A 320 4.26 1.32 -1.76
CA PHE A 320 4.52 2.67 -1.29
C PHE A 320 3.22 3.36 -0.88
N ALA A 321 3.08 3.67 0.41
CA ALA A 321 1.96 4.39 0.96
C ALA A 321 2.42 5.78 1.41
N LEU A 322 1.87 6.82 0.78
CA LEU A 322 2.16 8.21 1.11
C LEU A 322 1.00 8.78 1.94
N MET A 323 1.33 9.35 3.08
CA MET A 323 0.40 10.15 3.88
C MET A 323 0.84 11.60 3.79
N GLU A 324 -0.03 12.47 3.32
CA GLU A 324 0.20 13.92 3.31
C GLU A 324 -0.62 14.59 4.40
N GLU A 325 0.04 15.51 5.09
CA GLU A 325 -0.49 16.37 6.13
C GLU A 325 -1.12 15.62 7.32
N THR A 326 -0.55 15.84 8.48
CA THR A 326 -1.16 15.47 9.74
C THR A 326 -1.78 16.72 10.38
N PRO A 327 -2.95 16.61 11.06
CA PRO A 327 -3.53 17.73 11.79
C PRO A 327 -2.53 18.30 12.79
N GLU A 328 -2.54 19.62 13.01
CA GLU A 328 -1.60 20.33 13.88
C GLU A 328 -1.56 19.76 15.31
N GLU A 329 -2.71 19.38 15.85
CA GLU A 329 -2.85 18.74 17.16
C GLU A 329 -3.07 17.23 17.08
N GLY A 330 -2.73 16.61 15.93
CA GLY A 330 -2.93 15.19 15.68
C GLY A 330 -2.14 14.33 16.68
N ARG A 331 -2.81 13.39 17.36
CA ARG A 331 -2.18 12.41 18.25
C ARG A 331 -1.95 11.11 17.51
N LEU A 332 -0.72 10.61 17.56
CA LEU A 332 -0.38 9.33 16.95
C LEU A 332 -1.04 8.19 17.74
N ASN A 333 -1.83 7.37 17.04
CA ASN A 333 -2.33 6.13 17.60
C ASN A 333 -1.21 5.07 17.58
N THR A 334 -0.51 4.91 18.70
CA THR A 334 0.65 4.02 18.81
C THR A 334 0.29 2.54 18.66
N HIS A 335 -0.92 2.15 19.02
CA HIS A 335 -1.42 0.80 18.79
C HIS A 335 -1.63 0.58 17.28
N GLN A 336 -2.31 1.50 16.63
CA GLN A 336 -2.56 1.43 15.18
C GLN A 336 -1.26 1.45 14.37
N LEU A 337 -0.28 2.28 14.77
CA LEU A 337 1.06 2.28 14.18
C LEU A 337 1.68 0.88 14.21
N LYS A 338 1.70 0.25 15.40
CA LYS A 338 2.27 -1.10 15.57
C LYS A 338 1.52 -2.16 14.77
N MET A 339 0.21 -2.03 14.65
CA MET A 339 -0.62 -2.94 13.84
C MET A 339 -0.39 -2.74 12.34
N THR A 340 -0.16 -1.52 11.89
CA THR A 340 -0.02 -1.20 10.46
C THR A 340 1.34 -1.60 9.90
N ILE A 341 2.42 -1.47 10.68
CA ILE A 341 3.79 -1.67 10.20
C ILE A 341 4.55 -2.82 10.88
N GLY A 342 4.09 -3.29 12.03
CA GLY A 342 4.80 -4.31 12.84
C GLY A 342 4.13 -5.68 12.86
N THR A 343 3.11 -5.92 12.02
CA THR A 343 2.45 -7.21 11.90
C THR A 343 2.60 -7.76 10.49
N PRO A 344 2.76 -9.08 10.32
CA PRO A 344 2.88 -9.67 8.99
C PRO A 344 1.57 -9.62 8.20
N GLN A 345 0.43 -9.49 8.89
CA GLN A 345 -0.90 -9.49 8.28
C GLN A 345 -1.80 -8.44 8.91
N ILE A 346 -2.68 -7.88 8.09
CA ILE A 346 -3.71 -6.94 8.50
C ILE A 346 -5.07 -7.53 8.17
N THR A 347 -6.00 -7.49 9.14
CA THR A 347 -7.42 -7.81 8.93
C THR A 347 -8.22 -6.52 8.88
N ALA A 348 -8.92 -6.30 7.77
CA ALA A 348 -9.76 -5.14 7.54
C ALA A 348 -10.97 -5.50 6.68
N ARG A 349 -11.97 -4.60 6.62
CA ARG A 349 -13.17 -4.82 5.80
C ARG A 349 -13.60 -3.53 5.10
N LYS A 350 -14.18 -3.67 3.90
CA LYS A 350 -14.98 -2.60 3.29
C LYS A 350 -16.37 -2.54 3.93
N MET A 351 -17.01 -1.37 3.86
CA MET A 351 -18.39 -1.25 4.34
C MET A 351 -19.29 -2.32 3.71
N ARG A 352 -20.04 -3.05 4.54
CA ARG A 352 -20.98 -4.12 4.13
C ARG A 352 -20.34 -5.34 3.46
N HIS A 353 -19.05 -5.56 3.67
CA HIS A 353 -18.34 -6.76 3.25
C HIS A 353 -17.78 -7.51 4.45
N ASP A 354 -17.44 -8.78 4.24
CA ASP A 354 -16.76 -9.60 5.23
C ASP A 354 -15.32 -9.13 5.49
N ASP A 355 -14.78 -9.53 6.63
CA ASP A 355 -13.39 -9.26 6.97
C ASP A 355 -12.44 -9.99 6.01
N ILE A 356 -11.41 -9.30 5.56
CA ILE A 356 -10.36 -9.82 4.69
C ILE A 356 -9.02 -9.67 5.41
N THR A 357 -8.26 -10.76 5.49
CA THR A 357 -6.88 -10.76 5.96
C THR A 357 -5.94 -10.74 4.75
N PHE A 358 -4.96 -9.85 4.75
CA PHE A 358 -3.95 -9.71 3.70
C PHE A 358 -2.57 -9.45 4.28
N ASP A 359 -1.53 -9.86 3.55
CA ASP A 359 -0.14 -9.67 3.95
C ASP A 359 0.26 -8.20 3.90
N THR A 360 1.10 -7.78 4.85
CA THR A 360 1.65 -6.42 4.90
C THR A 360 2.81 -6.33 3.91
N THR A 361 2.63 -5.54 2.84
CA THR A 361 3.62 -5.36 1.77
C THR A 361 4.07 -3.90 1.62
N HIS A 362 3.54 -2.99 2.42
CA HIS A 362 3.71 -1.55 2.25
C HIS A 362 4.74 -0.95 3.20
N THR A 363 5.34 0.13 2.74
CA THR A 363 6.16 1.05 3.53
C THR A 363 5.48 2.41 3.55
N LEU A 364 5.47 3.05 4.72
CA LEU A 364 4.82 4.34 4.94
C LEU A 364 5.84 5.49 4.89
N LEU A 365 5.53 6.50 4.08
CA LEU A 365 6.15 7.81 4.14
C LEU A 365 5.09 8.83 4.58
N VAL A 366 5.39 9.60 5.61
CA VAL A 366 4.51 10.66 6.11
C VAL A 366 5.13 12.02 5.80
N ASN A 367 4.48 12.84 4.99
CA ASN A 367 4.84 14.24 4.81
C ASN A 367 4.03 15.10 5.78
N THR A 368 4.67 15.91 6.58
CA THR A 368 3.95 16.81 7.48
C THR A 368 4.70 18.10 7.74
N ASN A 369 3.94 19.16 8.00
CA ASN A 369 4.45 20.41 8.57
C ASN A 369 4.37 20.39 10.10
N HIS A 370 3.48 19.55 10.66
CA HIS A 370 3.23 19.43 12.09
C HIS A 370 3.46 17.99 12.53
N GLN A 371 4.51 17.78 13.30
CA GLN A 371 4.81 16.46 13.86
C GLN A 371 3.67 16.01 14.78
N PRO A 372 3.10 14.80 14.59
CA PRO A 372 2.07 14.31 15.49
C PRO A 372 2.58 14.22 16.94
N ILE A 373 1.69 14.47 17.88
CA ILE A 373 1.98 14.28 19.30
C ILE A 373 2.07 12.77 19.58
N VAL A 374 3.17 12.34 20.17
CA VAL A 374 3.42 10.95 20.52
C VAL A 374 3.37 10.82 22.04
N ASP A 375 2.27 10.32 22.56
CA ASP A 375 2.10 10.14 24.01
C ASP A 375 2.80 8.87 24.56
N ALA A 376 3.63 8.21 23.74
CA ALA A 376 4.32 7.00 24.15
C ALA A 376 5.71 7.31 24.71
N THR A 377 5.99 6.75 25.86
CA THR A 377 7.33 6.75 26.49
C THR A 377 8.11 5.46 26.18
N ASP A 378 7.47 4.49 25.53
CA ASP A 378 8.07 3.19 25.26
C ASP A 378 9.06 3.25 24.08
N HIS A 379 10.18 2.58 24.25
CA HIS A 379 11.20 2.43 23.22
C HIS A 379 10.64 1.80 21.93
N GLY A 380 9.67 0.88 22.07
CA GLY A 380 9.06 0.17 20.96
C GLY A 380 8.33 1.05 19.94
N THR A 381 7.75 2.17 20.39
CA THR A 381 7.15 3.17 19.50
C THR A 381 8.23 4.03 18.84
N TRP A 382 9.16 4.58 19.64
CA TRP A 382 10.15 5.54 19.14
C TRP A 382 11.15 4.93 18.17
N ARG A 383 11.52 3.65 18.29
CA ARG A 383 12.39 2.99 17.32
C ARG A 383 11.79 2.92 15.91
N ARG A 384 10.45 2.99 15.81
CA ARG A 384 9.69 2.94 14.56
C ARG A 384 9.51 4.29 13.87
N LEU A 385 9.88 5.37 14.51
CA LEU A 385 9.70 6.73 14.01
C LEU A 385 11.04 7.33 13.59
N LYS A 386 11.19 7.69 12.31
CA LYS A 386 12.39 8.30 11.76
C LYS A 386 12.02 9.67 11.18
N ALA A 387 12.40 10.75 11.87
CA ALA A 387 12.16 12.11 11.39
C ALA A 387 13.24 12.51 10.37
N LEU A 388 12.84 12.69 9.12
CA LEU A 388 13.70 13.23 8.06
C LEU A 388 13.50 14.75 7.98
N PRO A 389 14.49 15.56 8.36
CA PRO A 389 14.38 17.02 8.25
C PRO A 389 14.54 17.48 6.79
N TRP A 390 13.71 18.45 6.40
CA TRP A 390 13.85 19.18 5.13
C TRP A 390 14.32 20.60 5.44
N PRO A 391 15.65 20.82 5.37
CA PRO A 391 16.24 22.00 6.00
C PRO A 391 16.04 23.28 5.21
N TYR A 392 15.76 23.18 3.89
CA TYR A 392 15.75 24.33 3.01
C TYR A 392 14.36 24.97 2.90
N THR A 393 14.34 26.29 2.68
CA THR A 393 13.15 27.05 2.31
C THR A 393 13.35 27.63 0.92
N PHE A 394 12.45 27.31 -0.01
CA PHE A 394 12.52 27.78 -1.39
C PHE A 394 11.70 29.06 -1.56
N LEU A 395 12.41 30.18 -1.67
CA LEU A 395 11.81 31.50 -1.82
C LEU A 395 11.25 31.72 -3.24
N PRO A 396 10.23 32.57 -3.39
CA PRO A 396 9.73 32.93 -4.71
C PRO A 396 10.83 33.48 -5.62
N PRO A 397 10.75 33.28 -6.95
CA PRO A 397 11.67 33.89 -7.89
C PRO A 397 11.77 35.42 -7.73
N GLY A 398 12.97 35.95 -7.72
CA GLY A 398 13.24 37.39 -7.53
C GLY A 398 13.44 37.81 -6.07
N VAL A 399 13.24 36.91 -5.10
CA VAL A 399 13.60 37.15 -3.68
C VAL A 399 15.02 36.65 -3.43
N THR A 400 15.88 37.51 -2.89
CA THR A 400 17.26 37.15 -2.56
C THR A 400 17.32 36.38 -1.24
N PRO A 401 17.95 35.16 -1.19
CA PRO A 401 18.20 34.46 0.04
C PRO A 401 19.01 35.31 1.05
N THR A 402 18.57 35.31 2.29
CA THR A 402 19.20 36.03 3.41
C THR A 402 19.78 35.11 4.46
N LYS A 403 19.31 33.84 4.48
CA LYS A 403 19.77 32.81 5.41
C LYS A 403 20.43 31.65 4.65
N GLU A 404 21.29 30.92 5.32
CA GLU A 404 22.05 29.82 4.75
C GLU A 404 21.14 28.70 4.22
N ASN A 405 19.98 28.48 4.85
CA ASN A 405 19.00 27.47 4.45
C ASN A 405 17.96 27.97 3.42
N GLU A 406 18.03 29.24 2.98
CA GLU A 406 17.16 29.78 1.94
C GLU A 406 17.74 29.53 0.55
N ARG A 407 16.89 29.18 -0.40
CA ARG A 407 17.24 28.96 -1.81
C ARG A 407 16.18 29.60 -2.71
N VAL A 408 16.56 29.99 -3.91
CA VAL A 408 15.57 30.45 -4.90
C VAL A 408 14.79 29.26 -5.45
N GLY A 409 13.47 29.31 -5.32
CA GLY A 409 12.57 28.29 -5.81
C GLY A 409 12.21 28.45 -7.28
N ASP A 410 11.83 27.35 -7.90
CA ASP A 410 11.25 27.29 -9.24
C ASP A 410 9.78 26.87 -9.15
N ARG A 411 8.86 27.82 -9.41
CA ARG A 411 7.41 27.56 -9.39
C ARG A 411 6.96 26.59 -10.47
N THR A 412 7.74 26.40 -11.52
CA THR A 412 7.43 25.50 -12.63
C THR A 412 7.87 24.06 -12.33
N LEU A 413 8.71 23.86 -11.31
CA LEU A 413 9.28 22.55 -11.00
C LEU A 413 8.20 21.52 -10.67
N LYS A 414 7.31 21.80 -9.71
CA LYS A 414 6.29 20.83 -9.26
C LYS A 414 5.36 20.37 -10.40
N PRO A 415 4.75 21.24 -11.23
CA PRO A 415 3.98 20.80 -12.39
C PRO A 415 4.78 19.96 -13.39
N ARG A 416 6.05 20.29 -13.61
CA ARG A 416 6.93 19.52 -14.51
C ARG A 416 7.29 18.15 -13.93
N LEU A 417 7.53 18.05 -12.63
CA LEU A 417 7.75 16.77 -11.95
C LEU A 417 6.53 15.84 -12.09
N ASP A 418 5.33 16.39 -12.16
CA ASP A 418 4.10 15.63 -12.32
C ASP A 418 3.82 15.21 -13.78
N THR A 419 4.31 15.92 -14.76
CA THR A 419 3.94 15.68 -16.17
C THR A 419 5.06 15.12 -17.06
N ASP A 420 6.33 15.34 -16.70
CA ASP A 420 7.49 14.96 -17.53
C ASP A 420 7.82 13.47 -17.40
N GLU A 421 7.75 12.73 -18.51
CA GLU A 421 8.04 11.28 -18.56
C GLU A 421 9.51 10.97 -18.23
N GLY A 422 10.45 11.85 -18.57
CA GLY A 422 11.86 11.72 -18.25
C GLY A 422 12.10 11.79 -16.73
N VAL A 423 11.32 12.61 -16.01
CA VAL A 423 11.34 12.65 -14.55
C VAL A 423 10.87 11.33 -13.96
N ALA A 424 9.75 10.78 -14.46
CA ALA A 424 9.22 9.51 -13.97
C ALA A 424 10.21 8.36 -14.19
N ALA A 425 10.89 8.32 -15.36
CA ALA A 425 11.92 7.32 -15.66
C ALA A 425 13.16 7.49 -14.76
N ALA A 426 13.64 8.73 -14.55
CA ALA A 426 14.79 9.01 -13.69
C ALA A 426 14.49 8.68 -12.22
N ALA A 427 13.29 9.01 -11.72
CA ALA A 427 12.85 8.66 -10.38
C ALA A 427 12.74 7.14 -10.20
N LEU A 428 12.22 6.43 -11.21
CA LEU A 428 12.16 4.96 -11.19
C LEU A 428 13.56 4.34 -11.15
N ALA A 429 14.49 4.81 -11.98
CA ALA A 429 15.89 4.35 -11.96
C ALA A 429 16.55 4.61 -10.59
N TRP A 430 16.29 5.76 -9.98
CA TRP A 430 16.79 6.12 -8.66
C TRP A 430 16.22 5.20 -7.56
N LEU A 431 14.93 4.86 -7.62
CA LEU A 431 14.27 3.93 -6.69
C LEU A 431 14.80 2.52 -6.85
N VAL A 432 14.93 2.01 -8.08
CA VAL A 432 15.48 0.66 -8.35
C VAL A 432 16.92 0.57 -7.86
N ASN A 433 17.74 1.59 -8.09
CA ASN A 433 19.11 1.62 -7.57
C ASN A 433 19.13 1.55 -6.03
N GLY A 434 18.23 2.26 -5.35
CA GLY A 434 18.05 2.16 -3.90
C GLY A 434 17.64 0.75 -3.45
N ALA A 435 16.75 0.08 -4.18
CA ALA A 435 16.34 -1.29 -3.91
C ALA A 435 17.53 -2.27 -4.06
N VAL A 436 18.30 -2.16 -5.14
CA VAL A 436 19.50 -2.99 -5.36
C VAL A 436 20.50 -2.83 -4.20
N LYS A 437 20.73 -1.60 -3.74
CA LYS A 437 21.58 -1.34 -2.57
C LYS A 437 21.05 -2.01 -1.31
N TRP A 438 19.75 -1.95 -1.08
CA TRP A 438 19.11 -2.58 0.08
C TRP A 438 19.22 -4.12 0.03
N TYR A 439 19.03 -4.73 -1.14
CA TYR A 439 19.24 -6.18 -1.30
C TYR A 439 20.71 -6.55 -1.13
N ALA A 440 21.65 -5.78 -1.66
CA ALA A 440 23.08 -5.98 -1.49
C ALA A 440 23.51 -5.91 -0.02
N ALA A 441 22.83 -5.09 0.79
CA ALA A 441 23.02 -5.03 2.25
C ALA A 441 22.31 -6.17 3.01
N GLY A 442 21.80 -7.21 2.33
CA GLY A 442 21.10 -8.32 2.97
C GLY A 442 19.70 -7.98 3.47
N ARG A 443 19.06 -7.00 2.87
CA ARG A 443 17.73 -6.46 3.24
C ARG A 443 17.72 -5.79 4.62
N ILE A 444 18.86 -5.24 5.03
CA ILE A 444 19.00 -4.50 6.29
C ILE A 444 18.84 -3.01 5.99
N SER A 445 18.00 -2.34 6.77
CA SER A 445 17.81 -0.89 6.72
C SER A 445 19.11 -0.16 7.04
N PRO A 446 19.46 0.90 6.30
CA PRO A 446 20.69 1.66 6.55
C PRO A 446 20.63 2.34 7.94
N ALA A 447 21.80 2.47 8.57
CA ALA A 447 21.91 3.22 9.82
C ALA A 447 21.42 4.66 9.65
N ASP A 448 20.70 5.17 10.64
CA ASP A 448 20.16 6.53 10.58
C ASP A 448 21.32 7.55 10.56
N PRO A 449 21.37 8.47 9.60
CA PRO A 449 22.39 9.53 9.57
C PRO A 449 22.11 10.59 10.66
N ALA A 450 23.13 11.38 11.00
CA ALA A 450 23.05 12.37 12.07
C ALA A 450 21.82 13.30 11.97
N PRO A 451 21.44 13.87 10.80
CA PRO A 451 20.24 14.71 10.71
C PRO A 451 18.95 13.99 11.10
N VAL A 452 18.83 12.70 10.79
CA VAL A 452 17.64 11.88 11.15
C VAL A 452 17.64 11.57 12.64
N VAL A 453 18.79 11.21 13.21
CA VAL A 453 18.93 10.94 14.64
C VAL A 453 18.59 12.17 15.47
N GLU A 454 19.13 13.32 15.11
CA GLU A 454 18.93 14.60 15.81
C GLU A 454 17.46 15.06 15.71
N ALA A 455 16.88 15.04 14.51
CA ALA A 455 15.47 15.42 14.32
C ALA A 455 14.51 14.49 15.07
N THR A 456 14.80 13.19 15.10
CA THR A 456 14.00 12.21 15.85
C THR A 456 14.12 12.42 17.35
N ALA A 457 15.33 12.70 17.84
CA ALA A 457 15.57 13.00 19.26
C ALA A 457 14.88 14.31 19.69
N LEU A 458 14.91 15.34 18.83
CA LEU A 458 14.19 16.58 19.06
C LEU A 458 12.67 16.35 19.11
N TRP A 459 12.12 15.61 18.14
CA TRP A 459 10.70 15.27 18.14
C TRP A 459 10.28 14.51 19.42
N ARG A 460 11.09 13.53 19.85
CA ARG A 460 10.87 12.81 21.08
C ARG A 460 10.87 13.72 22.29
N ARG A 461 11.83 14.63 22.37
CA ARG A 461 11.95 15.63 23.46
C ARG A 461 10.72 16.54 23.55
N VAL A 462 10.21 16.99 22.41
CA VAL A 462 9.03 17.86 22.34
C VAL A 462 7.75 17.10 22.69
N SER A 463 7.63 15.85 22.27
CA SER A 463 6.44 15.02 22.48
C SER A 463 6.39 14.37 23.85
N ASP A 464 7.53 13.91 24.38
CA ASP A 464 7.63 13.24 25.67
C ASP A 464 7.72 14.25 26.81
N VAL A 465 6.56 14.60 27.37
CA VAL A 465 6.48 15.54 28.49
C VAL A 465 7.23 15.06 29.73
N GLY A 466 7.33 13.73 29.94
CA GLY A 466 8.08 13.14 31.04
C GLY A 466 9.59 13.29 30.84
N LEU A 467 10.07 13.01 29.62
CA LEU A 467 11.48 13.19 29.25
C LEU A 467 11.89 14.67 29.37
N ARG A 468 11.06 15.56 28.81
CA ARG A 468 11.31 17.00 28.90
C ARG A 468 11.39 17.47 30.35
N PHE A 469 10.41 17.08 31.19
CA PHE A 469 10.45 17.42 32.59
C PHE A 469 11.70 16.86 33.29
N ALA A 470 12.07 15.60 32.99
CA ALA A 470 13.26 15.01 33.58
C ALA A 470 14.53 15.78 33.19
N GLN A 471 14.69 16.10 31.90
CA GLN A 471 15.81 16.89 31.41
C GLN A 471 15.88 18.31 31.98
N GLU A 472 14.74 18.99 32.11
CA GLU A 472 14.66 20.37 32.60
C GLU A 472 14.77 20.50 34.13
N ASN A 473 14.41 19.45 34.88
CA ASN A 473 14.23 19.58 36.32
C ASN A 473 15.06 18.60 37.16
N LEU A 474 15.60 17.53 36.56
CA LEU A 474 16.22 16.44 37.30
C LEU A 474 17.65 16.17 36.86
N ILE A 475 18.45 15.60 37.77
CA ILE A 475 19.80 15.12 37.51
C ILE A 475 20.07 13.84 38.30
N ALA A 476 20.96 12.97 37.79
CA ALA A 476 21.41 11.78 38.48
C ALA A 476 22.22 12.17 39.74
N ASP A 477 21.90 11.58 40.85
CA ASP A 477 22.63 11.76 42.12
C ASP A 477 22.45 10.49 42.99
N PRO A 478 23.47 9.63 43.09
CA PRO A 478 23.37 8.32 43.75
C PRO A 478 22.96 8.40 45.22
N ASP A 479 23.26 9.53 45.92
CA ASP A 479 23.04 9.72 47.34
C ASP A 479 21.69 10.39 47.64
N ARG A 480 20.94 10.69 46.60
CA ARG A 480 19.63 11.37 46.73
C ARG A 480 18.46 10.51 46.30
N TYR A 481 17.30 10.87 46.76
CA TYR A 481 16.03 10.31 46.32
C TYR A 481 14.94 11.38 46.26
N ILE A 482 13.93 11.12 45.48
CA ILE A 482 12.71 11.94 45.42
C ILE A 482 11.53 11.04 45.77
N THR A 483 10.65 11.50 46.68
CA THR A 483 9.43 10.76 46.97
C THR A 483 8.47 10.80 45.81
N ALA A 484 7.71 9.72 45.60
CA ALA A 484 6.76 9.62 44.50
C ALA A 484 5.72 10.73 44.50
N ASP A 485 5.33 11.19 45.67
CA ASP A 485 4.33 12.28 45.83
C ASP A 485 4.90 13.64 45.46
N VAL A 486 6.15 13.95 45.86
CA VAL A 486 6.83 15.20 45.50
C VAL A 486 7.08 15.27 43.99
N LEU A 487 7.57 14.19 43.39
CA LEU A 487 7.77 14.13 41.93
C LEU A 487 6.45 14.35 41.20
N ARG A 488 5.38 13.66 41.64
CA ARG A 488 4.05 13.79 41.04
C ARG A 488 3.52 15.21 41.12
N ALA A 489 3.64 15.84 42.28
CA ALA A 489 3.16 17.21 42.49
C ALA A 489 3.86 18.19 41.53
N GLN A 490 5.19 18.13 41.46
CA GLN A 490 5.98 19.01 40.60
C GLN A 490 5.73 18.74 39.09
N PHE A 491 5.66 17.48 38.69
CA PHE A 491 5.36 17.12 37.34
C PHE A 491 3.96 17.58 36.91
N ASN A 492 2.95 17.32 37.72
CA ASN A 492 1.58 17.73 37.43
C ASN A 492 1.42 19.26 37.44
N ALA A 493 2.09 20.00 38.31
CA ALA A 493 2.12 21.45 38.26
C ALA A 493 2.71 21.97 36.93
N THR A 494 3.73 21.30 36.41
CA THR A 494 4.30 21.64 35.10
C THR A 494 3.29 21.35 33.97
N LEU A 495 2.54 20.24 34.05
CA LEU A 495 1.50 19.92 33.05
C LEU A 495 0.36 20.94 33.08
N GLU A 496 -0.12 21.30 34.27
CA GLU A 496 -1.19 22.31 34.47
C GLU A 496 -0.77 23.68 33.92
N ALA A 497 0.47 24.11 34.18
CA ALA A 497 1.02 25.35 33.64
C ALA A 497 1.07 25.36 32.10
N GLN A 498 1.09 24.18 31.46
CA GLN A 498 1.06 23.99 30.00
C GLN A 498 -0.36 23.69 29.46
N GLY A 499 -1.41 23.79 30.31
CA GLY A 499 -2.79 23.46 29.93
C GLY A 499 -3.01 21.96 29.61
N LYS A 500 -2.12 21.07 30.11
CA LYS A 500 -2.21 19.62 29.87
C LYS A 500 -2.85 18.90 31.02
N HIS A 501 -3.46 17.73 30.75
CA HIS A 501 -4.02 16.89 31.79
C HIS A 501 -2.94 16.32 32.72
N THR A 502 -3.23 16.30 34.01
CA THR A 502 -2.38 15.70 35.04
C THR A 502 -2.31 14.18 34.93
N TRP A 503 -1.18 13.61 35.33
CA TRP A 503 -1.01 12.16 35.35
C TRP A 503 -1.35 11.59 36.73
N SER A 504 -2.03 10.44 36.73
CA SER A 504 -2.28 9.69 37.95
C SER A 504 -0.97 9.13 38.52
N ALA A 505 -0.98 8.78 39.81
CA ALA A 505 0.16 8.11 40.45
C ALA A 505 0.53 6.80 39.73
N GLN A 506 -0.47 6.06 39.23
CA GLN A 506 -0.24 4.83 38.45
C GLN A 506 0.46 5.15 37.15
N THR A 507 0.01 6.12 36.39
CA THR A 507 0.59 6.53 35.09
C THR A 507 2.05 6.97 35.25
N ILE A 508 2.36 7.76 36.29
CA ILE A 508 3.72 8.20 36.58
C ILE A 508 4.60 7.00 36.93
N ASN A 509 4.15 6.10 37.78
CA ASN A 509 4.90 4.92 38.18
C ASN A 509 5.18 3.95 37.02
N GLU A 510 4.30 3.92 36.03
CA GLU A 510 4.45 3.05 34.84
C GLU A 510 5.31 3.68 33.75
N ARG A 511 5.18 4.99 33.52
CA ARG A 511 5.78 5.64 32.35
C ARG A 511 7.04 6.45 32.65
N PHE A 512 7.16 7.05 33.84
CA PHE A 512 8.22 7.99 34.14
C PHE A 512 9.63 7.35 34.22
N SER A 513 9.71 6.05 34.55
CA SER A 513 11.00 5.33 34.53
C SER A 513 11.68 5.33 33.16
N ALA A 514 10.90 5.20 32.08
CA ALA A 514 11.42 5.23 30.71
C ALA A 514 11.94 6.63 30.35
N SER A 515 11.22 7.68 30.80
CA SER A 515 11.62 9.08 30.59
C SER A 515 12.92 9.41 31.34
N LEU A 516 13.10 8.94 32.57
CA LEU A 516 14.33 9.11 33.34
C LEU A 516 15.52 8.41 32.67
N LEU A 517 15.34 7.17 32.27
CA LEU A 517 16.39 6.43 31.56
C LEU A 517 16.79 7.12 30.25
N ALA A 518 15.80 7.60 29.49
CA ALA A 518 16.04 8.34 28.26
C ALA A 518 16.70 9.71 28.52
N ALA A 519 16.53 10.29 29.70
CA ALA A 519 17.24 11.49 30.14
C ALA A 519 18.66 11.23 30.64
N GLY A 520 19.14 9.97 30.58
CA GLY A 520 20.46 9.60 31.09
C GLY A 520 20.52 9.48 32.61
N ILE A 521 19.38 9.40 33.28
CA ILE A 521 19.28 9.27 34.76
C ILE A 521 18.98 7.81 35.10
N PRO A 522 19.99 7.00 35.46
CA PRO A 522 19.79 5.61 35.85
C PRO A 522 19.16 5.55 37.26
N VAL A 523 17.90 5.18 37.35
CA VAL A 523 17.23 4.98 38.62
C VAL A 523 17.28 3.52 39.05
N LYS A 524 17.58 3.26 40.31
CA LYS A 524 17.49 1.94 40.92
C LYS A 524 16.05 1.67 41.38
N GLY A 525 15.38 0.82 40.61
CA GLY A 525 13.98 0.42 40.92
C GLY A 525 12.92 1.40 40.42
N THR A 526 11.69 1.00 40.59
CA THR A 526 10.51 1.86 40.35
C THR A 526 9.72 1.99 41.66
N PRO A 527 9.04 3.11 41.90
CA PRO A 527 8.29 3.31 43.15
C PRO A 527 6.97 2.50 43.19
N LYS A 528 6.95 1.32 42.60
CA LYS A 528 5.79 0.40 42.67
C LYS A 528 5.62 -0.22 44.06
N LYS A 529 6.71 -0.37 44.81
CA LYS A 529 6.73 -0.92 46.15
C LYS A 529 7.49 0.03 47.10
N PRO A 530 7.11 0.10 48.37
CA PRO A 530 7.90 0.84 49.34
C PRO A 530 9.34 0.33 49.41
N THR A 531 10.29 1.24 49.34
CA THR A 531 11.74 0.95 49.38
C THR A 531 12.33 1.42 50.70
N LYS A 532 13.22 0.64 51.28
CA LYS A 532 13.94 1.03 52.49
C LYS A 532 14.97 2.13 52.13
N ILE A 533 14.82 3.28 52.79
CA ILE A 533 15.76 4.40 52.67
C ILE A 533 16.90 4.13 53.63
N LEU A 534 18.15 4.24 53.15
CA LEU A 534 19.35 4.10 53.96
C LEU A 534 19.71 5.45 54.58
N ASP A 535 20.44 5.43 55.72
CA ASP A 535 20.71 6.64 56.51
C ASP A 535 21.55 7.70 55.76
N HIS A 536 22.34 7.27 54.76
CA HIS A 536 23.12 8.19 53.95
C HIS A 536 22.35 8.83 52.79
N HIS A 537 21.17 8.30 52.45
CA HIS A 537 20.34 8.90 51.39
C HIS A 537 19.58 10.12 51.89
N ARG A 538 19.65 11.20 51.14
CA ARG A 538 18.95 12.45 51.47
C ARG A 538 17.78 12.71 50.52
N GLU A 539 16.66 13.16 51.08
CA GLU A 539 15.52 13.56 50.26
C GLU A 539 15.84 14.85 49.48
N SER A 540 15.48 14.85 48.19
CA SER A 540 15.56 16.02 47.34
C SER A 540 14.19 16.68 47.23
N GLN A 541 14.14 17.95 47.52
CA GLN A 541 12.96 18.82 47.35
C GLN A 541 13.28 19.83 46.23
N PRO A 542 12.27 20.27 45.45
CA PRO A 542 12.45 21.38 44.51
C PRO A 542 12.76 22.68 45.28
N ASP A 543 13.56 23.56 44.69
CA ASP A 543 13.80 24.88 45.27
C ASP A 543 12.48 25.65 45.40
N PRO A 544 12.22 26.31 46.53
CA PRO A 544 10.98 27.07 46.75
C PRO A 544 10.87 28.19 45.70
N GLU A 545 9.68 28.39 45.14
CA GLU A 545 9.44 29.49 44.21
C GLU A 545 9.74 30.85 44.85
N PRO A 546 10.30 31.83 44.10
CA PRO A 546 10.45 33.19 44.62
C PRO A 546 9.06 33.78 44.93
N PRO A 547 8.90 34.53 45.99
CA PRO A 547 7.65 35.23 46.23
C PRO A 547 7.36 36.17 45.04
N PRO A 548 6.09 36.30 44.61
CA PRO A 548 5.74 37.24 43.55
C PRO A 548 6.27 38.63 43.89
N ASN A 549 6.80 39.31 42.83
CA ASN A 549 7.44 40.63 43.00
C ASN A 549 6.56 41.58 43.83
N GLY A 550 7.05 42.03 44.96
CA GLY A 550 6.43 43.03 45.84
C GLY A 550 5.88 42.55 47.16
N VAL A 551 5.92 41.25 47.50
CA VAL A 551 5.51 40.78 48.83
C VAL A 551 6.73 40.65 49.74
N PRO A 552 6.80 41.40 50.88
CA PRO A 552 7.89 41.24 51.85
C PRO A 552 7.85 39.83 52.44
N ARG A 553 9.00 39.17 52.58
CA ARG A 553 9.10 37.90 53.30
C ARG A 553 8.53 38.05 54.72
N PRO A 554 7.62 37.18 55.18
CA PRO A 554 7.30 37.13 56.59
C PRO A 554 8.56 36.79 57.37
N SER A 555 8.91 37.62 58.32
CA SER A 555 10.12 37.50 59.16
C SER A 555 10.08 36.38 60.20
N SER A 556 9.32 35.32 59.98
CA SER A 556 9.20 34.18 60.88
C SER A 556 9.02 32.83 60.16
N VAL A 557 10.01 32.45 59.36
CA VAL A 557 10.27 31.01 59.19
C VAL A 557 11.33 30.69 60.24
N ARG A 558 10.89 30.23 61.44
CA ARG A 558 11.80 29.60 62.39
C ARG A 558 12.45 28.43 61.69
N HIS A 559 13.78 28.49 61.55
CA HIS A 559 14.60 27.34 61.31
C HIS A 559 14.30 26.33 62.43
N LEU A 560 13.60 25.26 62.10
CA LEU A 560 13.51 24.07 62.93
C LEU A 560 14.78 23.23 62.68
N ASP A 561 15.95 23.84 62.82
CA ASP A 561 17.23 23.17 62.99
C ASP A 561 17.49 23.05 64.50
N SER A 562 16.78 22.13 65.13
CA SER A 562 17.19 21.63 66.40
C SER A 562 17.59 20.18 66.30
N PRO A 563 18.90 19.84 66.42
CA PRO A 563 19.40 18.48 66.30
C PRO A 563 18.82 17.48 67.29
N ALA A 564 18.14 17.95 68.32
CA ALA A 564 17.60 17.13 69.43
C ALA A 564 16.23 16.47 69.15
N ALA A 565 15.53 16.83 68.07
CA ALA A 565 14.24 16.21 67.74
C ALA A 565 14.33 15.10 66.69
N ALA A 566 15.49 14.97 66.03
CA ALA A 566 15.71 13.99 64.97
C ALA A 566 16.08 12.59 65.49
N GLU A 567 16.42 12.45 66.79
CA GLU A 567 16.99 11.19 67.30
C GLU A 567 15.97 10.18 67.84
N LYS A 568 14.68 10.46 67.83
CA LYS A 568 13.66 9.54 68.40
C LYS A 568 12.65 8.95 67.40
N THR A 569 12.82 9.12 66.10
CA THR A 569 11.90 8.50 65.14
C THR A 569 12.67 7.83 63.98
N ALA A 570 13.74 7.12 64.32
CA ALA A 570 14.36 6.17 63.39
C ALA A 570 13.55 4.86 63.29
N ALA A 571 12.23 4.95 63.22
CA ALA A 571 11.42 3.86 62.73
C ALA A 571 11.64 3.76 61.24
N LYS A 572 12.10 2.60 60.76
CA LYS A 572 12.33 2.19 59.36
C LYS A 572 11.29 2.78 58.43
N LYS A 573 11.47 4.01 57.95
CA LYS A 573 10.54 4.62 57.01
C LYS A 573 10.73 3.95 55.66
N THR A 574 9.82 3.09 55.31
CA THR A 574 9.65 2.63 53.91
C THR A 574 8.72 3.61 53.22
N ALA A 575 9.22 4.21 52.14
CA ALA A 575 8.42 5.11 51.30
C ALA A 575 8.54 4.68 49.82
N ARG A 576 7.59 5.10 49.00
CA ARG A 576 7.72 4.98 47.55
C ARG A 576 8.61 6.11 47.05
N VAL A 577 9.77 5.79 46.54
CA VAL A 577 10.81 6.75 46.17
C VAL A 577 11.45 6.43 44.83
N TRP A 578 11.98 7.46 44.19
CA TRP A 578 12.88 7.39 43.07
C TRP A 578 14.29 7.57 43.58
N MET A 579 15.10 6.48 43.54
CA MET A 579 16.47 6.47 44.04
C MET A 579 17.44 6.89 42.96
N GLY A 580 18.53 7.57 43.33
CA GLY A 580 19.59 7.98 42.42
C GLY A 580 19.25 9.22 41.58
N VAL A 581 18.33 10.05 42.05
CA VAL A 581 17.89 11.26 41.34
C VAL A 581 17.57 12.39 42.30
N ARG A 582 17.89 13.62 41.89
CA ARG A 582 17.48 14.85 42.60
C ARG A 582 16.96 15.91 41.65
N PHE A 583 16.28 16.91 42.21
CA PHE A 583 15.94 18.13 41.49
C PHE A 583 17.20 18.96 41.20
N LEU A 584 17.22 19.63 40.07
CA LEU A 584 18.20 20.66 39.76
C LEU A 584 17.96 21.88 40.68
N THR A 585 19.05 22.46 41.19
CA THR A 585 19.03 23.73 41.86
C THR A 585 18.75 24.87 40.88
N ARG A 586 18.33 26.03 41.36
CA ARG A 586 18.14 27.22 40.52
C ARG A 586 19.40 27.67 39.80
N ALA A 587 20.54 27.52 40.43
CA ALA A 587 21.83 27.86 39.81
C ALA A 587 22.12 26.93 38.64
N GLU A 588 21.91 25.64 38.81
CA GLU A 588 22.08 24.63 37.73
C GLU A 588 21.09 24.83 36.58
N LYS A 589 19.83 25.18 36.86
CA LYS A 589 18.83 25.53 35.82
C LYS A 589 19.26 26.76 35.02
N ARG A 590 19.70 27.86 35.69
CA ARG A 590 20.20 29.05 34.99
C ARG A 590 21.43 28.76 34.14
N GLN A 591 22.32 27.89 34.59
CA GLN A 591 23.51 27.50 33.86
C GLN A 591 23.15 26.67 32.62
N ARG A 592 22.17 25.78 32.72
CA ARG A 592 21.64 25.00 31.58
C ARG A 592 20.92 25.90 30.58
N ASP A 593 20.10 26.85 31.03
CA ASP A 593 19.39 27.79 30.15
C ASP A 593 20.38 28.68 29.36
N ALA A 594 21.55 28.98 29.94
CA ALA A 594 22.62 29.75 29.31
C ALA A 594 23.45 28.95 28.29
N ASP A 595 23.53 27.60 28.44
CA ASP A 595 24.26 26.68 27.56
C ASP A 595 23.47 25.36 27.43
N PRO A 596 22.49 25.30 26.51
CA PRO A 596 21.62 24.13 26.36
C PRO A 596 22.35 22.85 25.93
N ASP A 597 23.49 22.97 25.27
CA ASP A 597 24.27 21.83 24.75
C ASP A 597 25.23 21.23 25.81
N ARG A 598 25.40 21.91 26.94
CA ARG A 598 26.22 21.42 28.03
C ARG A 598 25.55 20.28 28.78
N THR A 599 26.03 19.08 28.57
CA THR A 599 25.64 17.91 29.37
C THR A 599 26.12 18.11 30.81
N LEU A 600 25.22 18.42 31.74
CA LEU A 600 25.53 18.50 33.16
C LEU A 600 25.75 17.06 33.67
N HIS A 601 27.02 16.67 33.77
CA HIS A 601 27.38 15.50 34.58
C HIS A 601 27.36 15.94 36.06
N ALA A 602 26.76 15.12 36.92
CA ALA A 602 26.91 15.30 38.37
C ALA A 602 28.42 15.28 38.67
N VAL A 603 28.93 16.41 39.17
CA VAL A 603 30.29 16.44 39.69
C VAL A 603 30.29 15.45 40.87
N ALA A 604 30.93 14.29 40.69
CA ALA A 604 31.27 13.41 41.77
C ALA A 604 32.16 14.25 42.69
N GLY A 605 31.69 14.46 43.93
CA GLY A 605 32.29 15.38 44.86
C GLY A 605 33.79 15.15 45.02
N GLU A 606 34.55 16.26 45.07
CA GLU A 606 35.75 16.36 45.84
C GLU A 606 35.46 16.27 47.32
#